data_2eae248d5035fed5f54da30fbd6813a4
#
_entry.id   2eae248d5035fed5f54da30fbd6813a4
#
_cell.length_a   1.000
_cell.length_b   1.000
_cell.length_c   1.000
_cell.angle_alpha   90.00
_cell.angle_beta   90.00
_cell.angle_gamma   90.00
#
_symmetry.space_group_name_H-M   'P 1'
#
loop_
_entity.id
_entity.type
_entity.pdbx_description
1 polymer ?
#
loop_
_entity_poly.entity_id
_entity_poly.type
_entity_poly.pdbx_seq_one_letter_code
_entity_poly.pdbx_strand_id
1 'polypeptide(L)'
;MRKAILFLTIIYFLSCSDENHLNDKDQNVLILNDQEVLIDISDNTNQSLTESNNLSFLALGDSYTIGESVSQDQRWPNQMTDIALAQNVLFDQPNIIAKTGWRTEQLIDTLNKINFIKKFDYVSLMIGVNNQYSLKPIDTFRLDLLRLLDMSIGYSIKRDNVVLISIPDWGVTPFADTYDRNRIEEEIDEFN
;
A
#
# COMPACT_ATOMS: atom_id res chain seq x y z
N MET A 1 17.88 17.41 -18.35
CA MET A 1 18.16 15.96 -18.51
C MET A 1 17.56 15.27 -17.30
N ARG A 2 16.35 14.74 -17.42
CA ARG A 2 15.65 13.99 -16.38
C ARG A 2 16.15 12.55 -16.41
N LYS A 3 16.74 12.06 -15.34
CA LYS A 3 17.12 10.64 -15.21
C LYS A 3 15.86 9.86 -14.84
N ALA A 4 15.31 9.14 -15.80
CA ALA A 4 14.27 8.14 -15.52
C ALA A 4 14.89 6.98 -14.74
N ILE A 5 14.35 6.68 -13.58
CA ILE A 5 14.68 5.48 -12.81
C ILE A 5 13.77 4.37 -13.38
N LEU A 6 14.38 3.51 -14.17
CA LEU A 6 13.71 2.37 -14.81
C LEU A 6 13.55 1.25 -13.78
N PHE A 7 12.33 1.01 -13.28
CA PHE A 7 12.00 -0.22 -12.57
C PHE A 7 11.52 -1.25 -13.58
N LEU A 8 12.39 -2.21 -13.86
CA LEU A 8 12.10 -3.32 -14.76
C LEU A 8 11.44 -4.45 -13.93
N THR A 9 10.12 -4.56 -13.97
CA THR A 9 9.40 -5.72 -13.44
C THR A 9 8.99 -6.62 -14.61
N ILE A 10 9.68 -7.74 -14.74
CA ILE A 10 9.32 -8.80 -15.69
C ILE A 10 8.26 -9.67 -15.02
N ILE A 11 7.04 -9.65 -15.56
CA ILE A 11 5.96 -10.55 -15.15
C ILE A 11 6.02 -11.80 -16.03
N TYR A 12 6.46 -12.93 -15.46
CA TYR A 12 6.28 -14.24 -16.08
C TYR A 12 5.00 -14.88 -15.55
N PHE A 13 4.04 -15.13 -16.45
CA PHE A 13 2.97 -16.06 -16.18
C PHE A 13 3.50 -17.48 -16.42
N LEU A 14 3.72 -18.22 -15.37
CA LEU A 14 3.86 -19.67 -15.44
C LEU A 14 2.81 -20.28 -14.52
N SER A 15 1.79 -20.85 -15.17
CA SER A 15 0.91 -21.83 -14.53
C SER A 15 1.70 -23.10 -14.34
N CYS A 16 1.90 -23.55 -13.12
CA CYS A 16 2.05 -24.96 -12.81
C CYS A 16 1.75 -25.21 -11.33
N SER A 17 0.81 -26.11 -11.13
CA SER A 17 0.55 -26.79 -9.88
C SER A 17 1.79 -27.54 -9.40
N ASP A 18 2.15 -27.41 -8.11
CA ASP A 18 2.48 -28.55 -7.28
C ASP A 18 2.64 -28.12 -5.81
N GLU A 19 2.02 -28.92 -4.96
CA GLU A 19 2.04 -28.83 -3.51
C GLU A 19 3.46 -28.97 -2.97
N ASN A 20 3.87 -28.05 -2.08
CA ASN A 20 4.83 -28.40 -1.03
C ASN A 20 4.61 -27.51 0.20
N HIS A 21 4.26 -28.19 1.30
CA HIS A 21 4.25 -27.73 2.67
C HIS A 21 5.52 -26.94 3.01
N LEU A 22 5.37 -25.66 3.32
CA LEU A 22 6.27 -24.94 4.19
C LEU A 22 5.48 -24.37 5.35
N ASN A 23 5.89 -24.81 6.53
CA ASN A 23 5.42 -24.39 7.84
C ASN A 23 5.72 -22.90 8.01
N ASP A 24 4.73 -22.05 7.78
CA ASP A 24 4.83 -20.63 8.13
C ASP A 24 3.99 -20.41 9.40
N LYS A 25 4.70 -20.46 10.52
CA LYS A 25 4.18 -20.00 11.82
C LYS A 25 4.52 -18.52 11.89
N ASP A 26 3.51 -17.73 12.22
CA ASP A 26 3.51 -16.32 12.60
C ASP A 26 3.09 -15.31 11.53
N GLN A 27 1.89 -15.50 10.99
CA GLN A 27 1.15 -14.39 10.36
C GLN A 27 -0.25 -14.33 10.98
N ASN A 28 -0.53 -13.25 11.70
CA ASN A 28 -1.89 -12.94 12.12
C ASN A 28 -2.70 -12.48 10.90
N VAL A 29 -3.37 -13.44 10.26
CA VAL A 29 -4.29 -13.21 9.15
C VAL A 29 -5.68 -13.00 9.73
N LEU A 30 -6.25 -11.81 9.58
CA LEU A 30 -7.69 -11.61 9.77
C LEU A 30 -8.41 -12.05 8.49
N ILE A 31 -9.02 -13.22 8.53
CA ILE A 31 -9.86 -13.72 7.43
C ILE A 31 -11.22 -13.01 7.53
N LEU A 32 -11.46 -12.07 6.61
CA LEU A 32 -12.78 -11.48 6.40
C LEU A 32 -13.35 -12.04 5.10
N ASN A 33 -14.27 -13.01 5.23
CA ASN A 33 -15.06 -13.60 4.13
C ASN A 33 -14.23 -14.06 2.91
N ASP A 34 -13.62 -15.23 2.99
CA ASP A 34 -12.99 -16.01 1.90
C ASP A 34 -11.94 -15.29 1.02
N GLN A 35 -11.37 -14.19 1.47
CA GLN A 35 -10.24 -13.55 0.80
C GLN A 35 -9.20 -13.09 1.82
N GLU A 36 -7.96 -13.52 1.62
CA GLU A 36 -6.82 -13.11 2.44
C GLU A 36 -6.58 -11.60 2.30
N VAL A 37 -6.86 -10.86 3.36
CA VAL A 37 -6.38 -9.50 3.55
C VAL A 37 -5.14 -9.62 4.42
N LEU A 38 -3.97 -9.44 3.86
CA LEU A 38 -2.74 -9.39 4.66
C LEU A 38 -2.76 -8.10 5.48
N ILE A 39 -3.15 -8.24 6.74
CA ILE A 39 -2.88 -7.23 7.76
C ILE A 39 -1.62 -7.73 8.45
N ASP A 40 -0.47 -7.23 8.04
CA ASP A 40 0.78 -7.48 8.73
C ASP A 40 0.79 -6.65 10.02
N ILE A 41 0.16 -7.21 11.05
CA ILE A 41 0.26 -6.70 12.41
C ILE A 41 1.36 -7.55 13.05
N SER A 42 2.57 -7.03 13.10
CA SER A 42 3.64 -7.68 13.86
C SER A 42 3.23 -7.80 15.32
N ASP A 43 2.89 -9.03 15.71
CA ASP A 43 2.46 -9.37 17.08
C ASP A 43 3.66 -9.40 17.99
N ASN A 44 3.82 -8.35 18.79
CA ASN A 44 4.73 -8.34 19.93
C ASN A 44 4.05 -8.96 21.17
N THR A 45 3.62 -10.22 21.09
CA THR A 45 3.22 -10.98 22.28
C THR A 45 4.44 -11.73 22.84
N ASN A 46 5.14 -11.08 23.73
CA ASN A 46 6.05 -11.54 24.78
C ASN A 46 7.42 -10.84 24.83
N GLN A 47 7.44 -9.54 24.65
CA GLN A 47 8.55 -8.76 25.21
C GLN A 47 7.99 -7.77 26.23
N SER A 48 8.66 -7.70 27.37
CA SER A 48 8.48 -6.70 28.42
C SER A 48 8.16 -5.35 27.81
N LEU A 49 7.10 -4.68 28.29
CA LEU A 49 6.66 -3.35 27.90
C LEU A 49 7.76 -2.29 28.11
N THR A 50 8.83 -2.36 27.36
CA THR A 50 9.59 -1.18 27.01
C THR A 50 8.89 -0.60 25.80
N GLU A 51 8.16 0.52 25.97
CA GLU A 51 7.67 1.29 24.84
C GLU A 51 8.85 1.50 23.89
N SER A 52 8.77 0.94 22.68
CA SER A 52 9.81 1.19 21.70
C SER A 52 9.75 2.69 21.39
N ASN A 53 10.90 3.38 21.44
CA ASN A 53 10.98 4.78 21.03
C ASN A 53 10.94 4.92 19.50
N ASN A 54 10.63 3.84 18.78
CA ASN A 54 10.56 3.83 17.33
C ASN A 54 9.25 4.46 16.86
N LEU A 55 9.30 5.08 15.69
CA LEU A 55 8.13 5.67 15.03
C LEU A 55 7.27 4.57 14.42
N SER A 56 5.98 4.67 14.56
CA SER A 56 5.00 3.78 13.94
C SER A 56 4.53 4.32 12.60
N PHE A 57 4.40 3.44 11.60
CA PHE A 57 4.03 3.80 10.24
C PHE A 57 2.90 2.92 9.72
N LEU A 58 1.84 3.55 9.17
CA LEU A 58 0.73 2.91 8.49
C LEU A 58 0.75 3.26 7.01
N ALA A 59 0.83 2.25 6.14
CA ALA A 59 0.77 2.41 4.69
C ALA A 59 -0.56 1.86 4.14
N LEU A 60 -1.36 2.75 3.54
CA LEU A 60 -2.66 2.45 2.96
C LEU A 60 -2.58 2.46 1.44
N GLY A 61 -3.18 1.45 0.76
CA GLY A 61 -3.10 1.44 -0.69
C GLY A 61 -3.64 0.20 -1.40
N ASP A 62 -3.01 -0.09 -2.52
CA ASP A 62 -3.33 -1.20 -3.42
C ASP A 62 -2.12 -2.10 -3.72
N SER A 63 -2.04 -2.69 -4.93
CA SER A 63 -0.94 -3.55 -5.35
C SER A 63 0.44 -2.90 -5.25
N TYR A 64 0.54 -1.61 -5.49
CA TYR A 64 1.81 -0.89 -5.38
C TYR A 64 2.26 -0.74 -3.93
N THR A 65 1.32 -0.66 -2.99
CA THR A 65 1.63 -0.55 -1.55
C THR A 65 1.88 -1.92 -0.92
N ILE A 66 1.06 -2.94 -1.25
CA ILE A 66 1.30 -4.31 -0.76
C ILE A 66 2.56 -4.93 -1.37
N GLY A 67 3.06 -4.38 -2.48
CA GLY A 67 4.24 -4.90 -3.17
C GLY A 67 3.94 -6.17 -3.93
N GLU A 68 2.92 -6.11 -4.82
CA GLU A 68 2.61 -7.24 -5.71
C GLU A 68 3.84 -7.70 -6.48
N SER A 69 4.11 -9.02 -6.48
CA SER A 69 5.22 -9.65 -7.18
C SER A 69 6.64 -9.30 -6.67
N VAL A 70 6.76 -8.69 -5.49
CA VAL A 70 8.06 -8.46 -4.84
C VAL A 70 8.08 -9.06 -3.43
N SER A 71 9.27 -9.36 -2.91
CA SER A 71 9.44 -9.82 -1.52
C SER A 71 9.14 -8.70 -0.52
N GLN A 72 8.92 -9.05 0.73
CA GLN A 72 8.54 -8.11 1.78
C GLN A 72 9.55 -6.96 1.94
N ASP A 73 10.84 -7.28 1.93
CA ASP A 73 11.94 -6.31 2.01
C ASP A 73 12.00 -5.36 0.80
N GLN A 74 11.43 -5.75 -0.33
CA GLN A 74 11.37 -4.95 -1.54
C GLN A 74 10.11 -4.08 -1.66
N ARG A 75 9.16 -4.21 -0.73
CA ARG A 75 7.99 -3.31 -0.66
C ARG A 75 8.45 -1.90 -0.32
N TRP A 76 7.92 -0.90 -1.01
CA TRP A 76 8.35 0.47 -0.79
C TRP A 76 8.18 0.96 0.67
N PRO A 77 7.14 0.56 1.46
CA PRO A 77 7.07 0.96 2.85
C PRO A 77 8.25 0.42 3.68
N ASN A 78 8.68 -0.82 3.44
CA ASN A 78 9.84 -1.42 4.10
C ASN A 78 11.15 -0.73 3.68
N GLN A 79 11.34 -0.50 2.37
CA GLN A 79 12.51 0.23 1.89
C GLN A 79 12.59 1.65 2.46
N MET A 80 11.45 2.33 2.62
CA MET A 80 11.40 3.67 3.24
C MET A 80 11.91 3.62 4.68
N THR A 81 11.47 2.64 5.48
CA THR A 81 11.95 2.50 6.86
C THR A 81 13.43 2.14 6.94
N ASP A 82 13.94 1.34 6.01
CA ASP A 82 15.37 1.02 5.92
C ASP A 82 16.21 2.25 5.54
N ILE A 83 15.73 3.07 4.61
CA ILE A 83 16.37 4.34 4.23
C ILE A 83 16.36 5.32 5.41
N ALA A 84 15.26 5.39 6.17
CA ALA A 84 15.14 6.23 7.35
C ALA A 84 16.13 5.79 8.44
N LEU A 85 16.29 4.48 8.65
CA LEU A 85 17.26 3.92 9.58
C LEU A 85 18.69 4.37 9.24
N ALA A 86 19.05 4.41 7.96
CA ALA A 86 20.36 4.93 7.52
C ALA A 86 20.57 6.43 7.85
N GLN A 87 19.50 7.15 8.16
CA GLN A 87 19.50 8.55 8.63
C GLN A 87 19.30 8.66 10.16
N ASN A 88 19.44 7.56 10.90
CA ASN A 88 19.19 7.45 12.36
C ASN A 88 17.73 7.78 12.75
N VAL A 89 16.77 7.55 11.87
CA VAL A 89 15.33 7.61 12.18
C VAL A 89 14.82 6.19 12.24
N LEU A 90 14.42 5.75 13.44
CA LEU A 90 13.99 4.39 13.69
C LEU A 90 12.47 4.28 13.56
N PHE A 91 12.03 3.39 12.70
CA PHE A 91 10.64 2.96 12.60
C PHE A 91 10.49 1.51 13.09
N ASP A 92 9.31 1.20 13.61
CA ASP A 92 8.86 -0.19 13.70
C ASP A 92 8.56 -0.73 12.30
N GLN A 93 8.36 -2.04 12.19
CA GLN A 93 7.88 -2.66 10.95
C GLN A 93 6.62 -1.92 10.46
N PRO A 94 6.55 -1.52 9.17
CA PRO A 94 5.38 -0.83 8.65
C PRO A 94 4.10 -1.68 8.77
N ASN A 95 3.01 -1.08 9.23
CA ASN A 95 1.69 -1.67 9.12
C ASN A 95 1.15 -1.38 7.72
N ILE A 96 0.85 -2.42 6.94
CA ILE A 96 0.38 -2.27 5.56
C ILE A 96 -1.07 -2.74 5.48
N ILE A 97 -1.98 -1.84 5.05
CA ILE A 97 -3.36 -2.18 4.70
C ILE A 97 -3.54 -1.86 3.23
N ALA A 98 -3.32 -2.87 2.43
CA ALA A 98 -3.35 -2.77 0.99
C ALA A 98 -3.63 -4.14 0.37
N LYS A 99 -4.22 -4.16 -0.82
CA LYS A 99 -4.46 -5.39 -1.58
C LYS A 99 -4.43 -5.12 -3.08
N THR A 100 -3.92 -6.08 -3.83
CA THR A 100 -3.95 -6.07 -5.29
C THR A 100 -5.34 -5.85 -5.83
N GLY A 101 -5.47 -4.90 -6.76
CA GLY A 101 -6.71 -4.59 -7.43
C GLY A 101 -7.66 -3.66 -6.64
N TRP A 102 -7.33 -3.29 -5.40
CA TRP A 102 -8.20 -2.41 -4.63
C TRP A 102 -8.36 -1.04 -5.26
N ARG A 103 -9.61 -0.60 -5.26
CA ARG A 103 -10.04 0.76 -5.52
C ARG A 103 -10.37 1.46 -4.21
N THR A 104 -10.65 2.75 -4.30
CA THR A 104 -10.96 3.61 -3.14
C THR A 104 -12.07 3.05 -2.27
N GLU A 105 -13.19 2.62 -2.87
CA GLU A 105 -14.34 2.09 -2.13
C GLU A 105 -14.00 0.82 -1.32
N GLN A 106 -13.12 -0.05 -1.85
CA GLN A 106 -12.74 -1.28 -1.17
C GLN A 106 -11.80 -1.02 0.01
N LEU A 107 -10.91 -0.04 -0.13
CA LEU A 107 -10.08 0.41 0.99
C LEU A 107 -10.94 1.06 2.08
N ILE A 108 -11.90 1.92 1.73
CA ILE A 108 -12.86 2.51 2.67
C ILE A 108 -13.62 1.43 3.44
N ASP A 109 -14.17 0.44 2.72
CA ASP A 109 -14.95 -0.65 3.32
C ASP A 109 -14.10 -1.49 4.28
N THR A 110 -12.83 -1.67 3.97
CA THR A 110 -11.89 -2.38 4.85
C THR A 110 -11.58 -1.55 6.10
N LEU A 111 -11.25 -0.28 5.93
CA LEU A 111 -10.91 0.61 7.04
C LEU A 111 -12.08 0.81 8.01
N ASN A 112 -13.33 0.80 7.53
CA ASN A 112 -14.53 0.87 8.37
C ASN A 112 -14.70 -0.34 9.31
N LYS A 113 -14.03 -1.46 9.04
CA LYS A 113 -14.08 -2.68 9.86
C LYS A 113 -12.94 -2.77 10.87
N ILE A 114 -11.93 -1.89 10.74
CA ILE A 114 -10.75 -1.89 11.59
C ILE A 114 -10.91 -0.82 12.66
N ASN A 115 -10.63 -1.20 13.91
CA ASN A 115 -10.57 -0.27 15.03
C ASN A 115 -9.15 -0.25 15.58
N PHE A 116 -8.35 0.72 15.18
CA PHE A 116 -7.02 0.88 15.72
C PHE A 116 -7.07 1.36 17.18
N ILE A 117 -6.38 0.64 18.07
CA ILE A 117 -6.28 0.98 19.49
C ILE A 117 -5.37 2.20 19.69
N LYS A 118 -4.33 2.33 18.87
CA LYS A 118 -3.36 3.43 18.92
C LYS A 118 -3.33 4.14 17.56
N LYS A 119 -2.93 5.40 17.59
CA LYS A 119 -2.64 6.18 16.38
C LYS A 119 -1.19 5.95 15.96
N PHE A 120 -0.93 6.19 14.67
CA PHE A 120 0.38 6.06 14.05
C PHE A 120 1.11 7.40 14.01
N ASP A 121 2.43 7.37 14.15
CA ASP A 121 3.26 8.56 13.99
C ASP A 121 3.19 9.08 12.55
N TYR A 122 3.18 8.20 11.57
CA TYR A 122 3.02 8.54 10.15
C TYR A 122 1.99 7.65 9.48
N VAL A 123 1.26 8.23 8.53
CA VAL A 123 0.31 7.51 7.67
C VAL A 123 0.56 7.92 6.22
N SER A 124 0.64 6.96 5.31
CA SER A 124 0.63 7.23 3.87
C SER A 124 -0.62 6.67 3.21
N LEU A 125 -1.05 7.34 2.14
CA LEU A 125 -2.17 6.93 1.30
C LEU A 125 -1.73 6.97 -0.17
N MET A 126 -1.75 5.82 -0.86
CA MET A 126 -1.50 5.70 -2.29
C MET A 126 -2.53 4.76 -2.90
N ILE A 127 -3.57 5.31 -3.52
CA ILE A 127 -4.72 4.57 -4.06
C ILE A 127 -5.33 5.32 -5.23
N GLY A 128 -5.86 4.62 -6.23
CA GLY A 128 -6.58 5.23 -7.33
C GLY A 128 -6.24 4.67 -8.70
N VAL A 129 -5.10 4.03 -8.88
CA VAL A 129 -4.71 3.44 -10.17
C VAL A 129 -5.77 2.45 -10.68
N ASN A 130 -6.36 1.66 -9.79
CA ASN A 130 -7.42 0.72 -10.17
C ASN A 130 -8.77 1.40 -10.42
N ASN A 131 -9.01 2.59 -9.87
CA ASN A 131 -10.18 3.41 -10.22
C ASN A 131 -10.05 3.89 -11.67
N GLN A 132 -8.89 4.44 -12.05
CA GLN A 132 -8.59 4.86 -13.41
C GLN A 132 -8.64 3.66 -14.38
N TYR A 133 -7.93 2.57 -14.09
CA TYR A 133 -7.92 1.35 -14.91
C TYR A 133 -9.32 0.76 -15.15
N SER A 134 -10.20 0.83 -14.15
CA SER A 134 -11.58 0.36 -14.22
C SER A 134 -12.55 1.42 -14.78
N LEU A 135 -12.04 2.54 -15.30
CA LEU A 135 -12.82 3.64 -15.89
C LEU A 135 -13.88 4.18 -14.91
N LYS A 136 -13.56 4.28 -13.64
CA LYS A 136 -14.45 4.88 -12.64
C LYS A 136 -14.52 6.40 -12.82
N PRO A 137 -15.70 7.01 -12.62
CA PRO A 137 -15.83 8.46 -12.72
C PRO A 137 -14.87 9.18 -11.77
N ILE A 138 -14.14 10.16 -12.28
CA ILE A 138 -13.16 10.93 -11.51
C ILE A 138 -13.79 11.64 -10.31
N ASP A 139 -15.02 12.13 -10.43
CA ASP A 139 -15.70 12.80 -9.32
C ASP A 139 -16.00 11.85 -8.16
N THR A 140 -16.33 10.57 -8.46
CA THR A 140 -16.49 9.54 -7.42
C THR A 140 -15.16 9.28 -6.73
N PHE A 141 -14.08 9.14 -7.51
CA PHE A 141 -12.74 8.98 -6.97
C PHE A 141 -12.34 10.14 -6.05
N ARG A 142 -12.58 11.38 -6.47
CA ARG A 142 -12.26 12.57 -5.65
C ARG A 142 -12.99 12.58 -4.31
N LEU A 143 -14.28 12.22 -4.30
CA LEU A 143 -15.05 12.12 -3.06
C LEU A 143 -14.52 11.02 -2.13
N ASP A 144 -14.21 9.85 -2.68
CA ASP A 144 -13.64 8.74 -1.93
C ASP A 144 -12.25 9.09 -1.40
N LEU A 145 -11.41 9.75 -2.20
CA LEU A 145 -10.07 10.17 -1.81
C LEU A 145 -10.11 11.15 -0.64
N LEU A 146 -11.03 12.13 -0.67
CA LEU A 146 -11.24 13.05 0.46
C LEU A 146 -11.63 12.29 1.73
N ARG A 147 -12.54 11.32 1.62
CA ARG A 147 -12.92 10.46 2.74
C ARG A 147 -11.76 9.65 3.28
N LEU A 148 -10.96 9.03 2.40
CA LEU A 148 -9.77 8.27 2.78
C LEU A 148 -8.72 9.17 3.44
N LEU A 149 -8.57 10.39 2.97
CA LEU A 149 -7.66 11.37 3.58
C LEU A 149 -8.12 11.74 4.99
N ASP A 150 -9.41 11.99 5.21
CA ASP A 150 -9.97 12.25 6.55
C ASP A 150 -9.78 11.04 7.49
N MET A 151 -9.98 9.81 6.98
CA MET A 151 -9.72 8.59 7.75
C MET A 151 -8.23 8.48 8.10
N SER A 152 -7.33 8.74 7.15
CA SER A 152 -5.87 8.73 7.35
C SER A 152 -5.43 9.73 8.42
N ILE A 153 -6.01 10.94 8.40
CA ILE A 153 -5.80 11.96 9.45
C ILE A 153 -6.30 11.45 10.81
N GLY A 154 -7.43 10.76 10.83
CA GLY A 154 -7.97 10.13 12.03
C GLY A 154 -7.04 9.08 12.64
N TYR A 155 -6.29 8.35 11.83
CA TYR A 155 -5.32 7.33 12.26
C TYR A 155 -3.96 7.91 12.63
N SER A 156 -3.64 9.13 12.26
CA SER A 156 -2.36 9.77 12.57
C SER A 156 -2.41 10.54 13.90
N ILE A 157 -1.26 10.58 14.61
CA ILE A 157 -1.10 11.44 15.81
C ILE A 157 -1.14 12.93 15.47
N LYS A 158 -0.74 13.29 14.24
CA LYS A 158 -0.73 14.67 13.73
C LYS A 158 -1.18 14.71 12.28
N ARG A 159 -1.98 15.72 11.93
CA ARG A 159 -2.42 15.92 10.54
C ARG A 159 -1.25 16.02 9.56
N ASP A 160 -0.20 16.74 9.94
CA ASP A 160 0.97 17.00 9.08
C ASP A 160 1.85 15.76 8.85
N ASN A 161 1.56 14.68 9.55
CA ASN A 161 2.24 13.39 9.39
C ASN A 161 1.49 12.44 8.42
N VAL A 162 0.48 12.95 7.71
CA VAL A 162 -0.21 12.20 6.65
C VAL A 162 0.37 12.58 5.29
N VAL A 163 0.82 11.58 4.53
CA VAL A 163 1.43 11.75 3.21
C VAL A 163 0.52 11.14 2.16
N LEU A 164 0.01 11.99 1.26
CA LEU A 164 -0.65 11.53 0.05
C LEU A 164 0.41 11.31 -1.03
N ILE A 165 0.44 10.11 -1.60
CA ILE A 165 1.42 9.71 -2.62
C ILE A 165 0.69 9.59 -3.95
N SER A 166 1.24 10.21 -4.99
CA SER A 166 0.76 10.11 -6.37
C SER A 166 0.70 8.66 -6.83
N ILE A 167 -0.37 8.30 -7.54
CA ILE A 167 -0.46 6.98 -8.18
C ILE A 167 0.52 6.91 -9.37
N PRO A 168 1.14 5.74 -9.61
CA PRO A 168 2.09 5.59 -10.70
C PRO A 168 1.41 5.56 -12.07
N ASP A 169 2.08 6.11 -13.08
CA ASP A 169 1.71 5.93 -14.48
C ASP A 169 2.09 4.53 -14.95
N TRP A 170 1.09 3.66 -15.04
CA TRP A 170 1.29 2.31 -15.56
C TRP A 170 1.43 2.26 -17.09
N GLY A 171 1.08 3.36 -17.79
CA GLY A 171 1.20 3.50 -19.24
C GLY A 171 2.65 3.37 -19.74
N VAL A 172 3.64 3.63 -18.89
CA VAL A 172 5.07 3.48 -19.24
C VAL A 172 5.58 2.03 -19.12
N THR A 173 4.74 1.12 -18.63
CA THR A 173 5.12 -0.30 -18.42
C THR A 173 4.84 -1.16 -19.66
N PRO A 174 5.48 -2.33 -19.79
CA PRO A 174 5.14 -3.31 -20.85
C PRO A 174 3.68 -3.79 -20.80
N PHE A 175 3.04 -3.74 -19.62
CA PHE A 175 1.62 -4.09 -19.49
C PHE A 175 0.73 -3.21 -20.37
N ALA A 176 1.15 -1.98 -20.66
CA ALA A 176 0.40 -1.03 -21.48
C ALA A 176 0.65 -1.17 -22.99
N ASP A 177 1.38 -2.17 -23.49
CA ASP A 177 1.76 -2.29 -24.91
C ASP A 177 0.55 -2.36 -25.87
N THR A 178 -0.61 -2.83 -25.40
CA THR A 178 -1.85 -2.94 -26.17
C THR A 178 -2.86 -1.81 -25.88
N TYR A 179 -2.48 -0.84 -25.04
CA TYR A 179 -3.33 0.27 -24.62
C TYR A 179 -2.87 1.59 -25.25
N ASP A 180 -3.75 2.58 -25.24
CA ASP A 180 -3.41 3.96 -25.61
C ASP A 180 -2.65 4.62 -24.45
N ARG A 181 -1.33 4.62 -24.54
CA ARG A 181 -0.43 5.13 -23.50
C ARG A 181 -0.60 6.63 -23.24
N ASN A 182 -0.85 7.44 -24.28
CA ASN A 182 -1.07 8.89 -24.11
C ASN A 182 -2.35 9.15 -23.30
N ARG A 183 -3.40 8.39 -23.58
CA ARG A 183 -4.65 8.48 -22.82
C ARG A 183 -4.44 8.08 -21.36
N ILE A 184 -3.65 7.03 -21.10
CA ILE A 184 -3.35 6.60 -19.73
C ILE A 184 -2.61 7.71 -18.98
N GLU A 185 -1.56 8.30 -19.59
CA GLU A 185 -0.81 9.41 -19.02
C GLU A 185 -1.72 10.58 -18.65
N GLU A 186 -2.55 11.04 -19.58
CA GLU A 186 -3.51 12.13 -19.34
C GLU A 186 -4.49 11.82 -18.19
N GLU A 187 -5.06 10.61 -18.18
CA GLU A 187 -6.00 10.19 -17.13
C GLU A 187 -5.29 10.05 -15.77
N ILE A 188 -4.07 9.51 -15.70
CA ILE A 188 -3.28 9.41 -14.45
C ILE A 188 -2.94 10.81 -13.93
N ASP A 189 -2.57 11.74 -14.80
CA ASP A 189 -2.29 13.12 -14.42
C ASP A 189 -3.55 13.81 -13.85
N GLU A 190 -4.74 13.50 -14.37
CA GLU A 190 -6.00 14.01 -13.83
C GLU A 190 -6.34 13.44 -12.44
N PHE A 191 -5.92 12.19 -12.17
CA PHE A 191 -6.13 11.53 -10.88
C PHE A 191 -5.13 12.03 -9.81
N ASN A 192 -3.97 12.54 -10.20
CA ASN A 192 -2.93 13.09 -9.33
C ASN A 192 -3.08 14.60 -9.09
#